data_c3b53f67db1cfdd2826640a22f6aff64
#
_entry.id   c3b53f67db1cfdd2826640a22f6aff64
#
_cell.length_a   1.000
_cell.length_b   1.000
_cell.length_c   1.000
_cell.angle_alpha   90.00
_cell.angle_beta   90.00
_cell.angle_gamma   90.00
#
_symmetry.space_group_name_H-M   'P 1'
#
loop_
_entity.id
_entity.type
_entity.pdbx_description
1 polymer ?
#
loop_
_entity_poly.entity_id
_entity_poly.type
_entity_poly.pdbx_seq_one_letter_code
_entity_poly.pdbx_strand_id
1 'polypeptide(L)'
;CIRDSSWESWFSEDLMQEIDDAIGRDKSTYRVVHLGVSPAPALMHGFYTVDGYSNNYPLEYKHRFREVIAPEIEKNEEVRVYFDTWGNRCYLFNSITGNYMRLQKGNTLVYEGLEFDMEALLELGCEYLFSGAEIGDADRMGMELVGYFETEDSYWGIWVYRL
;
A
#
# COMPACT_ATOMS: atom_id res chain seq x y z
N CYS A 1 -4.78 16.19 -13.96
CA CYS A 1 -3.67 16.85 -14.65
C CYS A 1 -2.35 16.44 -14.02
N ILE A 2 -1.46 15.86 -14.80
CA ILE A 2 -0.11 15.37 -14.44
C ILE A 2 0.86 16.58 -14.39
N ARG A 3 0.51 17.66 -13.70
CA ARG A 3 1.35 18.86 -13.70
C ARG A 3 2.15 19.10 -12.42
N ASP A 4 1.96 18.28 -11.38
CA ASP A 4 2.54 18.55 -10.07
C ASP A 4 3.62 17.56 -9.63
N SER A 5 3.99 16.60 -10.49
CA SER A 5 5.11 15.68 -10.22
C SER A 5 5.95 15.45 -11.48
N SER A 6 7.27 15.60 -11.37
CA SER A 6 8.21 15.09 -12.37
C SER A 6 8.30 13.56 -12.27
N TRP A 7 8.94 12.93 -13.24
CA TRP A 7 9.26 11.50 -13.18
C TRP A 7 10.09 11.17 -11.93
N GLU A 8 11.12 11.97 -11.67
CA GLU A 8 12.00 11.79 -10.49
C GLU A 8 11.22 11.91 -9.20
N SER A 9 10.37 12.93 -9.08
CA SER A 9 9.51 13.13 -7.90
C SER A 9 8.54 11.99 -7.68
N TRP A 10 7.94 11.45 -8.76
CA TRP A 10 6.97 10.36 -8.66
C TRP A 10 7.62 9.03 -8.26
N PHE A 11 8.72 8.64 -8.91
CA PHE A 11 9.39 7.37 -8.61
C PHE A 11 10.29 7.45 -7.39
N SER A 12 10.74 8.66 -7.02
CA SER A 12 11.39 8.96 -5.73
C SER A 12 12.45 7.93 -5.35
N GLU A 13 13.47 7.74 -6.22
CA GLU A 13 14.49 6.70 -6.04
C GLU A 13 15.19 6.82 -4.68
N ASP A 14 15.55 8.05 -4.28
CA ASP A 14 16.20 8.33 -3.00
C ASP A 14 15.32 7.93 -1.82
N LEU A 15 14.02 8.25 -1.87
CA LEU A 15 13.05 7.83 -0.85
C LEU A 15 12.96 6.31 -0.73
N MET A 16 12.87 5.61 -1.87
CA MET A 16 12.81 4.15 -1.89
C MET A 16 14.11 3.53 -1.36
N GLN A 17 15.27 4.16 -1.63
CA GLN A 17 16.54 3.71 -1.09
C GLN A 17 16.62 3.89 0.43
N GLU A 18 16.15 5.02 0.97
CA GLU A 18 16.08 5.23 2.43
C GLU A 18 15.21 4.19 3.12
N ILE A 19 14.07 3.83 2.52
CA ILE A 19 13.20 2.78 3.05
C ILE A 19 13.88 1.41 2.99
N ASP A 20 14.54 1.09 1.88
CA ASP A 20 15.29 -0.16 1.71
C ASP A 20 16.40 -0.29 2.77
N ASP A 21 17.18 0.77 2.98
CA ASP A 21 18.24 0.83 3.99
C ASP A 21 17.68 0.66 5.43
N ALA A 22 16.52 1.26 5.70
CA ALA A 22 15.87 1.15 7.00
C ALA A 22 15.32 -0.26 7.28
N ILE A 23 14.80 -0.94 6.27
CA ILE A 23 14.38 -2.34 6.37
C ILE A 23 15.61 -3.25 6.52
N GLY A 24 16.68 -2.97 5.77
CA GLY A 24 17.98 -3.64 5.92
C GLY A 24 17.98 -5.14 5.60
N ARG A 25 17.04 -5.60 4.76
CA ARG A 25 16.86 -7.01 4.36
C ARG A 25 16.89 -7.14 2.85
N ASP A 26 17.28 -8.31 2.36
CA ASP A 26 17.17 -8.63 0.93
C ASP A 26 15.69 -8.59 0.50
N LYS A 27 15.38 -7.75 -0.48
CA LYS A 27 14.01 -7.54 -1.01
C LYS A 27 13.35 -8.82 -1.53
N SER A 28 14.14 -9.82 -1.92
CA SER A 28 13.61 -11.12 -2.36
C SER A 28 13.03 -11.97 -1.22
N THR A 29 13.32 -11.60 0.04
CA THR A 29 12.92 -12.39 1.22
C THR A 29 11.55 -12.00 1.80
N TYR A 30 10.97 -10.89 1.35
CA TYR A 30 9.69 -10.39 1.84
C TYR A 30 8.87 -9.73 0.71
N ARG A 31 7.62 -9.42 1.00
CA ARG A 31 6.76 -8.63 0.12
C ARG A 31 6.19 -7.45 0.86
N VAL A 32 5.81 -6.43 0.09
CA VAL A 32 5.20 -5.20 0.59
C VAL A 32 3.80 -5.00 0.00
N VAL A 33 2.97 -4.22 0.69
CA VAL A 33 1.66 -3.78 0.25
C VAL A 33 1.53 -2.26 0.45
N HIS A 34 0.69 -1.61 -0.32
CA HIS A 34 0.55 -0.15 -0.29
C HIS A 34 -0.86 0.28 0.13
N LEU A 35 -0.94 1.34 0.93
CA LEU A 35 -2.19 1.97 1.36
C LEU A 35 -2.17 3.47 1.03
N GLY A 36 -3.09 3.91 0.16
CA GLY A 36 -3.19 5.31 -0.25
C GLY A 36 -2.05 5.82 -1.13
N VAL A 37 -1.09 4.98 -1.50
CA VAL A 37 0.02 5.30 -2.41
C VAL A 37 0.12 4.29 -3.53
N SER A 38 0.71 4.72 -4.66
CA SER A 38 0.94 3.83 -5.80
C SER A 38 2.05 2.82 -5.50
N PRO A 39 1.91 1.55 -5.87
CA PRO A 39 3.01 0.57 -5.76
C PRO A 39 4.12 0.76 -6.80
N ALA A 40 3.91 1.61 -7.82
CA ALA A 40 4.85 1.78 -8.92
C ALA A 40 6.26 2.22 -8.49
N PRO A 41 6.45 3.16 -7.54
CA PRO A 41 7.78 3.51 -7.05
C PRO A 41 8.52 2.33 -6.42
N ALA A 42 7.86 1.57 -5.56
CA ALA A 42 8.45 0.39 -4.93
C ALA A 42 8.81 -0.70 -5.96
N LEU A 43 7.93 -0.96 -6.91
CA LEU A 43 8.19 -1.91 -8.02
C LEU A 43 9.39 -1.48 -8.86
N MET A 44 9.51 -0.20 -9.21
CA MET A 44 10.66 0.32 -9.96
C MET A 44 11.97 0.18 -9.19
N HIS A 45 11.92 0.27 -7.86
CA HIS A 45 13.09 0.10 -7.00
C HIS A 45 13.38 -1.37 -6.65
N GLY A 46 12.62 -2.32 -7.22
CA GLY A 46 12.85 -3.75 -7.06
C GLY A 46 12.22 -4.39 -5.83
N PHE A 47 11.31 -3.73 -5.14
CA PHE A 47 10.49 -4.38 -4.10
C PHE A 47 9.50 -5.36 -4.74
N TYR A 48 9.30 -6.48 -4.09
CA TYR A 48 8.24 -7.43 -4.44
C TYR A 48 6.95 -7.04 -3.74
N THR A 49 5.87 -6.88 -4.50
CA THR A 49 4.59 -6.42 -3.96
C THR A 49 3.52 -7.50 -4.06
N VAL A 50 2.57 -7.51 -3.10
CA VAL A 50 1.37 -8.35 -3.18
C VAL A 50 0.23 -7.62 -3.90
N ASP A 51 0.33 -6.32 -4.02
CA ASP A 51 -0.63 -5.46 -4.71
C ASP A 51 -0.11 -4.99 -6.06
N GLY A 52 -1.01 -4.51 -6.90
CA GLY A 52 -0.67 -3.95 -8.19
C GLY A 52 -1.80 -4.05 -9.21
N TYR A 53 -1.47 -3.66 -10.44
CA TYR A 53 -2.32 -3.78 -11.61
C TYR A 53 -1.75 -4.83 -12.55
N SER A 54 -2.52 -5.87 -12.84
CA SER A 54 -2.12 -6.90 -13.81
C SER A 54 -3.33 -7.49 -14.54
N ASN A 55 -3.23 -7.62 -15.85
CA ASN A 55 -4.24 -8.30 -16.65
C ASN A 55 -4.19 -9.83 -16.53
N ASN A 56 -3.16 -10.36 -15.88
CA ASN A 56 -2.87 -11.78 -15.81
C ASN A 56 -2.90 -12.36 -14.39
N TYR A 57 -3.57 -11.71 -13.45
CA TYR A 57 -3.79 -12.33 -12.15
C TYR A 57 -4.61 -13.61 -12.31
N PRO A 58 -4.17 -14.75 -11.74
CA PRO A 58 -5.06 -15.89 -11.55
C PRO A 58 -6.28 -15.46 -10.73
N LEU A 59 -7.47 -15.92 -11.11
CA LEU A 59 -8.70 -15.60 -10.38
C LEU A 59 -8.60 -16.00 -8.89
N GLU A 60 -7.92 -17.11 -8.62
CA GLU A 60 -7.63 -17.55 -7.25
C GLU A 60 -6.85 -16.49 -6.45
N TYR A 61 -5.85 -15.84 -7.05
CA TYR A 61 -5.10 -14.77 -6.40
C TYR A 61 -6.01 -13.57 -6.07
N LYS A 62 -6.87 -13.19 -7.00
CA LYS A 62 -7.85 -12.12 -6.75
C LYS A 62 -8.78 -12.47 -5.58
N HIS A 63 -9.24 -13.71 -5.50
CA HIS A 63 -10.10 -14.15 -4.40
C HIS A 63 -9.36 -14.11 -3.05
N ARG A 64 -8.13 -14.58 -2.99
CA ARG A 64 -7.30 -14.48 -1.78
C ARG A 64 -7.03 -13.03 -1.38
N PHE A 65 -6.75 -12.16 -2.36
CA PHE A 65 -6.57 -10.73 -2.07
C PHE A 65 -7.87 -10.06 -1.61
N ARG A 66 -9.02 -10.50 -2.14
CA ARG A 66 -10.34 -10.05 -1.68
C ARG A 66 -10.57 -10.37 -0.21
N GLU A 67 -10.10 -11.50 0.29
CA GLU A 67 -10.21 -11.86 1.71
C GLU A 67 -9.50 -10.82 2.59
N VAL A 68 -8.31 -10.36 2.18
CA VAL A 68 -7.57 -9.30 2.89
C VAL A 68 -8.40 -8.04 3.09
N ILE A 69 -9.08 -7.58 2.04
CA ILE A 69 -9.81 -6.29 2.04
C ILE A 69 -11.31 -6.42 2.33
N ALA A 70 -11.84 -7.64 2.47
CA ALA A 70 -13.26 -7.87 2.66
C ALA A 70 -13.87 -7.06 3.81
N PRO A 71 -13.26 -7.00 5.01
CA PRO A 71 -13.83 -6.22 6.11
C PRO A 71 -13.98 -4.74 5.79
N GLU A 72 -13.11 -4.18 4.94
CA GLU A 72 -13.14 -2.78 4.55
C GLU A 72 -14.11 -2.51 3.39
N ILE A 73 -14.07 -3.31 2.34
CA ILE A 73 -14.94 -3.06 1.18
C ILE A 73 -16.41 -3.36 1.47
N GLU A 74 -16.72 -4.26 2.41
CA GLU A 74 -18.11 -4.52 2.82
C GLU A 74 -18.75 -3.32 3.55
N LYS A 75 -17.96 -2.37 4.05
CA LYS A 75 -18.44 -1.11 4.64
C LYS A 75 -18.88 -0.09 3.57
N ASN A 76 -18.47 -0.26 2.31
CA ASN A 76 -18.73 0.68 1.22
C ASN A 76 -19.08 -0.06 -0.06
N GLU A 77 -20.39 -0.07 -0.40
CA GLU A 77 -20.92 -0.81 -1.55
C GLU A 77 -20.29 -0.37 -2.88
N GLU A 78 -20.01 0.91 -3.07
CA GLU A 78 -19.41 1.41 -4.31
C GLU A 78 -17.99 0.84 -4.49
N VAL A 79 -17.19 0.86 -3.45
CA VAL A 79 -15.82 0.31 -3.45
C VAL A 79 -15.85 -1.21 -3.66
N ARG A 80 -16.78 -1.90 -2.99
CA ARG A 80 -16.97 -3.35 -3.14
C ARG A 80 -17.34 -3.71 -4.58
N VAL A 81 -18.35 -3.06 -5.15
CA VAL A 81 -18.77 -3.30 -6.54
C VAL A 81 -17.64 -2.99 -7.51
N TYR A 82 -16.89 -1.91 -7.28
CA TYR A 82 -15.74 -1.57 -8.10
C TYR A 82 -14.67 -2.69 -8.06
N PHE A 83 -14.28 -3.18 -6.89
CA PHE A 83 -13.32 -4.27 -6.78
C PHE A 83 -13.84 -5.57 -7.41
N ASP A 84 -15.08 -5.93 -7.12
CA ASP A 84 -15.66 -7.22 -7.54
C ASP A 84 -15.85 -7.28 -9.07
N THR A 85 -16.13 -6.14 -9.72
CA THR A 85 -16.38 -6.08 -11.17
C THR A 85 -15.12 -5.86 -12.01
N TRP A 86 -14.07 -5.23 -11.46
CA TRP A 86 -12.81 -4.99 -12.16
C TRP A 86 -11.77 -6.07 -11.85
N GLY A 87 -11.42 -6.89 -12.86
CA GLY A 87 -10.58 -8.07 -12.70
C GLY A 87 -9.11 -7.83 -12.38
N ASN A 88 -8.58 -6.60 -12.54
CA ASN A 88 -7.14 -6.39 -12.73
C ASN A 88 -6.43 -5.63 -11.62
N ARG A 89 -7.13 -5.26 -10.53
CA ARG A 89 -6.65 -4.33 -9.52
C ARG A 89 -6.73 -4.94 -8.14
N CYS A 90 -5.60 -5.38 -7.64
CA CYS A 90 -5.46 -5.82 -6.26
C CYS A 90 -4.74 -4.72 -5.48
N TYR A 91 -5.50 -3.89 -4.76
CA TYR A 91 -5.01 -2.81 -3.91
C TYR A 91 -5.75 -2.82 -2.57
N LEU A 92 -5.15 -2.26 -1.52
CA LEU A 92 -5.81 -2.10 -0.22
C LEU A 92 -6.91 -1.02 -0.28
N PHE A 93 -7.96 -1.33 -1.03
CA PHE A 93 -9.16 -0.50 -1.01
C PHE A 93 -9.81 -0.54 0.37
N ASN A 94 -10.30 0.60 0.81
CA ASN A 94 -10.80 0.77 2.16
C ASN A 94 -11.98 1.72 2.23
N SER A 95 -12.66 1.76 3.36
CA SER A 95 -13.86 2.57 3.56
C SER A 95 -13.58 4.08 3.73
N ILE A 96 -12.34 4.47 4.02
CA ILE A 96 -11.97 5.87 4.32
C ILE A 96 -11.61 6.63 3.05
N THR A 97 -10.68 6.07 2.24
CA THR A 97 -10.21 6.72 1.01
C THR A 97 -10.65 6.00 -0.27
N GLY A 98 -11.40 4.90 -0.12
CA GLY A 98 -11.89 4.12 -1.25
C GLY A 98 -10.74 3.49 -2.05
N ASN A 99 -10.67 3.86 -3.33
CA ASN A 99 -9.63 3.43 -4.25
C ASN A 99 -8.57 4.51 -4.53
N TYR A 100 -8.49 5.53 -3.69
CA TYR A 100 -7.52 6.62 -3.87
C TYR A 100 -6.11 6.16 -3.48
N MET A 101 -5.14 6.39 -4.38
CA MET A 101 -3.75 5.94 -4.23
C MET A 101 -2.74 7.05 -4.60
N ARG A 102 -3.04 8.30 -4.22
CA ARG A 102 -2.20 9.47 -4.53
C ARG A 102 -2.08 10.42 -3.35
N LEU A 103 -2.02 9.86 -2.13
CA LEU A 103 -1.74 10.67 -0.95
C LEU A 103 -0.31 11.21 -1.05
N GLN A 104 -0.21 12.53 -1.12
CA GLN A 104 1.07 13.23 -1.22
C GLN A 104 1.69 13.41 0.17
N LYS A 105 3.00 13.64 0.22
CA LYS A 105 3.67 14.09 1.44
C LYS A 105 3.01 15.37 1.98
N GLY A 106 3.05 15.54 3.29
CA GLY A 106 2.45 16.69 3.96
C GLY A 106 0.92 16.65 4.05
N ASN A 107 0.25 15.56 3.63
CA ASN A 107 -1.16 15.39 3.94
C ASN A 107 -1.35 15.17 5.45
N THR A 108 -2.54 15.52 5.96
CA THR A 108 -2.87 15.44 7.38
C THR A 108 -3.84 14.30 7.70
N LEU A 109 -4.05 13.39 6.75
CA LEU A 109 -4.92 12.24 6.97
C LEU A 109 -4.28 11.31 8.00
N VAL A 110 -5.11 10.82 8.92
CA VAL A 110 -4.77 9.69 9.79
C VAL A 110 -5.83 8.62 9.56
N TYR A 111 -5.39 7.42 9.23
CA TYR A 111 -6.27 6.26 9.16
C TYR A 111 -6.57 5.76 10.57
N GLU A 112 -7.84 5.60 10.89
CA GLU A 112 -8.30 5.02 12.15
C GLU A 112 -9.45 4.05 11.87
N GLY A 113 -9.50 2.96 12.60
CA GLY A 113 -10.57 1.97 12.49
C GLY A 113 -10.53 1.14 11.20
N LEU A 114 -9.37 1.04 10.54
CA LEU A 114 -9.21 0.13 9.41
C LEU A 114 -9.31 -1.33 9.87
N GLU A 115 -9.92 -2.15 9.05
CA GLU A 115 -10.12 -3.58 9.33
C GLU A 115 -9.73 -4.40 8.10
N PHE A 116 -8.44 -4.73 8.01
CA PHE A 116 -7.95 -5.71 7.04
C PHE A 116 -7.81 -7.08 7.70
N ASP A 117 -8.01 -8.14 6.92
CA ASP A 117 -7.64 -9.49 7.36
C ASP A 117 -6.12 -9.64 7.30
N MET A 118 -5.48 -9.44 8.46
CA MET A 118 -4.01 -9.46 8.57
C MET A 118 -3.45 -10.88 8.40
N GLU A 119 -4.19 -11.92 8.78
CA GLU A 119 -3.78 -13.31 8.58
C GLU A 119 -3.73 -13.64 7.07
N ALA A 120 -4.79 -13.29 6.34
CA ALA A 120 -4.83 -13.44 4.89
C ALA A 120 -3.71 -12.65 4.18
N LEU A 121 -3.36 -11.46 4.69
CA LEU A 121 -2.27 -10.64 4.15
C LEU A 121 -0.91 -11.30 4.37
N LEU A 122 -0.65 -11.82 5.56
CA LEU A 122 0.56 -12.57 5.89
C LEU A 122 0.70 -13.85 5.05
N GLU A 123 -0.41 -14.56 4.78
CA GLU A 123 -0.42 -15.75 3.92
C GLU A 123 -0.03 -15.43 2.46
N LEU A 124 -0.21 -14.18 1.99
CA LEU A 124 0.30 -13.72 0.71
C LEU A 124 1.82 -13.46 0.74
N GLY A 125 2.48 -13.61 1.89
CA GLY A 125 3.89 -13.35 2.11
C GLY A 125 4.23 -11.88 2.33
N CYS A 126 3.23 -11.06 2.66
CA CYS A 126 3.42 -9.65 2.98
C CYS A 126 3.98 -9.48 4.39
N GLU A 127 5.04 -8.69 4.54
CA GLU A 127 5.66 -8.40 5.84
C GLU A 127 5.74 -6.90 6.13
N TYR A 128 5.55 -6.04 5.12
CA TYR A 128 5.58 -4.58 5.32
C TYR A 128 4.43 -3.90 4.59
N LEU A 129 3.89 -2.86 5.23
CA LEU A 129 2.88 -1.98 4.66
C LEU A 129 3.46 -0.58 4.49
N PHE A 130 3.37 -0.03 3.28
CA PHE A 130 3.76 1.33 2.93
C PHE A 130 2.50 2.20 2.83
N SER A 131 2.30 3.10 3.77
CA SER A 131 1.12 3.96 3.83
C SER A 131 1.46 5.41 3.51
N GLY A 132 0.62 6.07 2.71
CA GLY A 132 0.73 7.51 2.44
C GLY A 132 0.20 8.40 3.56
N ALA A 133 -0.40 7.82 4.59
CA ALA A 133 -0.85 8.51 5.78
C ALA A 133 -0.57 7.68 7.03
N GLU A 134 -0.48 8.34 8.17
CA GLU A 134 -0.33 7.64 9.46
C GLU A 134 -1.51 6.70 9.71
N ILE A 135 -1.24 5.55 10.33
CA ILE A 135 -2.26 4.65 10.85
C ILE A 135 -2.24 4.77 12.37
N GLY A 136 -3.19 5.53 12.91
CA GLY A 136 -3.19 5.93 14.32
C GLY A 136 -3.38 4.78 15.29
N ASP A 137 -4.03 3.71 14.86
CA ASP A 137 -4.30 2.51 15.63
C ASP A 137 -3.62 1.25 15.04
N ALA A 138 -2.40 1.41 14.51
CA ALA A 138 -1.63 0.34 13.87
C ALA A 138 -1.39 -0.87 14.79
N ASP A 139 -1.17 -0.62 16.06
CA ASP A 139 -0.98 -1.65 17.11
C ASP A 139 -2.20 -2.57 17.26
N ARG A 140 -3.41 -2.05 17.03
CA ARG A 140 -4.65 -2.85 17.04
C ARG A 140 -4.65 -3.94 15.95
N MET A 141 -3.99 -3.67 14.84
CA MET A 141 -3.80 -4.63 13.74
C MET A 141 -2.50 -5.44 13.87
N GLY A 142 -1.77 -5.30 14.99
CA GLY A 142 -0.50 -5.99 15.21
C GLY A 142 0.69 -5.44 14.42
N MET A 143 0.56 -4.22 13.87
CA MET A 143 1.62 -3.60 13.08
C MET A 143 2.53 -2.74 13.96
N GLU A 144 3.83 -2.77 13.65
CA GLU A 144 4.86 -1.96 14.29
C GLU A 144 5.40 -0.91 13.32
N LEU A 145 5.42 0.36 13.74
CA LEU A 145 5.98 1.44 12.94
C LEU A 145 7.51 1.29 12.83
N VAL A 146 8.00 1.16 11.61
CA VAL A 146 9.44 1.22 11.30
C VAL A 146 9.91 2.67 11.22
N GLY A 147 9.14 3.54 10.55
CA GLY A 147 9.43 4.96 10.44
C GLY A 147 8.56 5.68 9.42
N TYR A 148 8.73 7.00 9.38
CA TYR A 148 8.19 7.87 8.34
C TYR A 148 9.35 8.38 7.48
N PHE A 149 9.19 8.31 6.16
CA PHE A 149 10.22 8.66 5.19
C PHE A 149 9.68 9.64 4.17
N GLU A 150 10.42 10.71 3.92
CA GLU A 150 10.19 11.65 2.83
C GLU A 150 11.52 12.29 2.42
N THR A 151 11.66 12.68 1.17
CA THR A 151 12.80 13.47 0.69
C THR A 151 12.30 14.81 0.16
N GLU A 152 13.20 15.79 -0.02
CA GLU A 152 12.83 17.13 -0.48
C GLU A 152 12.06 17.08 -1.80
N ASP A 153 12.53 16.25 -2.74
CA ASP A 153 11.97 16.16 -4.08
C ASP A 153 10.90 15.09 -4.25
N SER A 154 10.65 14.24 -3.23
CA SER A 154 9.67 13.16 -3.36
C SER A 154 8.23 13.69 -3.43
N TYR A 155 7.43 13.05 -4.29
CA TYR A 155 5.97 13.23 -4.29
C TYR A 155 5.32 12.65 -3.04
N TRP A 156 5.90 11.57 -2.53
CA TRP A 156 5.39 10.76 -1.45
C TRP A 156 6.03 11.09 -0.11
N GLY A 157 5.24 10.96 0.97
CA GLY A 157 5.70 10.71 2.32
C GLY A 157 5.16 9.35 2.74
N ILE A 158 6.01 8.46 3.18
CA ILE A 158 5.64 7.06 3.40
C ILE A 158 5.87 6.64 4.85
N TRP A 159 4.79 6.22 5.48
CA TRP A 159 4.81 5.51 6.76
C TRP A 159 5.03 4.02 6.49
N VAL A 160 6.10 3.47 7.03
CA VAL A 160 6.44 2.05 6.86
C VAL A 160 6.10 1.31 8.15
N TYR A 161 5.25 0.30 8.02
CA TYR A 161 4.87 -0.60 9.12
C TYR A 161 5.34 -2.01 8.83
N ARG A 162 5.81 -2.70 9.87
CA ARG A 162 6.06 -4.15 9.85
C ARG A 162 4.81 -4.86 10.36
N LEU A 163 4.39 -5.92 9.67
CA LEU A 163 3.23 -6.76 10.01
C LEU A 163 3.61 -7.85 10.98
#